data_c81cf930ab33152127465b0cadcea158
#
_entry.id   c81cf930ab33152127465b0cadcea158
#
_cell.length_a   1.000
_cell.length_b   1.000
_cell.length_c   1.000
_cell.angle_alpha   90.00
_cell.angle_beta   90.00
_cell.angle_gamma   90.00
#
_symmetry.space_group_name_H-M   'P 1'
#
loop_
_entity.id
_entity.type
_entity.pdbx_description
1 polymer ?
#
loop_
_entity_poly.entity_id
_entity_poly.type
_entity_poly.pdbx_seq_one_letter_code
_entity_poly.pdbx_strand_id
1 'polypeptide(L)'
;MRSLLAAAHVLTLDDEDAEHADGWILVEDGLVGAVGAGEEPEADERVDLGGAVVTPGLVNTHHHLYQTLTRARAQQATLFEWLVELYPTWARIDAEAEYAAARTGIAELLLSGCTTVFDHHYVFPRGRVGLVEAEVQAARELGCRLVASRGSMDLGVSDGGLPPDELVEELDAVLADTERLAKELHEPGPGARIQIAVAPCSPFSVTGRLMTESAELARRLGLQLHTHLAETVEEEAYCRELYGCTPVEYLDSLGWLDGDVWCAHCVHLSEPEIGRFAATGTGVAHCPTSNLRLGAGVAPVRAMLDAGVRVGLGVDGSASNERSHLANEVKQALLVARGRGGPQALTAREAFRLGTRGGAAVLSRDDIGAIAPGKQADLAVWATDGLELAGAADPVAGLVFAGPHRVDRLYVGGELVVSGGALVHADEGEIARTHRAQASRFDV
;
A
#
# COMPACT_ATOMS: atom_id res chain seq x y z
N MET A 1 18.48 19.24 -14.44
CA MET A 1 19.71 18.63 -13.91
C MET A 1 19.74 17.16 -14.31
N ARG A 2 20.90 16.71 -14.84
CA ARG A 2 21.07 15.32 -15.29
C ARG A 2 21.96 14.58 -14.31
N SER A 3 21.45 13.56 -13.65
CA SER A 3 22.20 12.73 -12.70
C SER A 3 22.30 11.30 -13.20
N LEU A 4 23.50 10.74 -13.24
CA LEU A 4 23.77 9.36 -13.65
C LEU A 4 24.00 8.50 -12.42
N LEU A 5 23.13 7.53 -12.19
CA LEU A 5 23.32 6.46 -11.21
C LEU A 5 23.95 5.27 -11.94
N ALA A 6 25.17 4.88 -11.58
CA ALA A 6 25.98 3.93 -12.35
C ALA A 6 26.61 2.85 -11.48
N ALA A 7 27.24 1.85 -12.12
CA ALA A 7 27.84 0.69 -11.49
C ALA A 7 26.84 -0.08 -10.60
N ALA A 8 25.66 -0.41 -11.16
CA ALA A 8 24.56 -1.08 -10.44
C ALA A 8 24.04 -2.30 -11.18
N HIS A 9 23.45 -3.22 -10.42
CA HIS A 9 22.60 -4.27 -10.99
C HIS A 9 21.17 -3.72 -11.07
N VAL A 10 20.71 -3.34 -12.28
CA VAL A 10 19.42 -2.69 -12.48
C VAL A 10 18.36 -3.71 -12.88
N LEU A 11 17.30 -3.83 -12.05
CA LEU A 11 16.10 -4.60 -12.35
C LEU A 11 15.00 -3.60 -12.80
N THR A 12 14.70 -3.55 -14.09
CA THR A 12 13.83 -2.51 -14.66
C THR A 12 12.35 -2.75 -14.39
N LEU A 13 11.90 -4.00 -14.41
CA LEU A 13 10.50 -4.43 -14.35
C LEU A 13 9.62 -3.69 -15.39
N ASP A 14 10.22 -3.29 -16.50
CA ASP A 14 9.55 -2.69 -17.67
C ASP A 14 8.79 -3.76 -18.50
N ASP A 15 8.35 -3.40 -19.70
CA ASP A 15 7.59 -4.31 -20.57
C ASP A 15 8.45 -5.45 -21.14
N GLU A 16 9.78 -5.27 -21.18
CA GLU A 16 10.74 -6.25 -21.69
C GLU A 16 11.38 -7.10 -20.58
N ASP A 17 11.08 -6.76 -19.30
CA ASP A 17 11.73 -7.35 -18.12
C ASP A 17 13.26 -7.27 -18.18
N ALA A 18 13.77 -6.14 -18.68
CA ALA A 18 15.21 -5.94 -18.84
C ALA A 18 15.93 -5.94 -17.49
N GLU A 19 17.12 -6.55 -17.47
CA GLU A 19 17.99 -6.61 -16.30
C GLU A 19 19.43 -6.34 -16.74
N HIS A 20 20.11 -5.37 -16.10
CA HIS A 20 21.44 -4.92 -16.45
C HIS A 20 22.39 -5.16 -15.28
N ALA A 21 23.28 -6.17 -15.38
CA ALA A 21 24.19 -6.57 -14.29
C ALA A 21 25.24 -5.50 -13.94
N ASP A 22 25.64 -4.69 -14.91
CA ASP A 22 26.54 -3.52 -14.74
C ASP A 22 25.91 -2.35 -15.49
N GLY A 23 24.81 -1.89 -14.92
CA GLY A 23 23.92 -0.93 -15.55
C GLY A 23 24.06 0.48 -15.01
N TRP A 24 23.38 1.38 -15.69
CA TRP A 24 23.25 2.79 -15.31
C TRP A 24 21.81 3.28 -15.58
N ILE A 25 21.42 4.32 -14.83
CA ILE A 25 20.16 5.03 -14.98
C ILE A 25 20.47 6.51 -15.08
N LEU A 26 20.03 7.16 -16.17
CA LEU A 26 20.07 8.61 -16.31
C LEU A 26 18.75 9.20 -15.80
N VAL A 27 18.85 10.08 -14.82
CA VAL A 27 17.71 10.82 -14.28
C VAL A 27 17.76 12.27 -14.80
N GLU A 28 16.68 12.73 -15.41
CA GLU A 28 16.54 14.07 -15.97
C GLU A 28 15.26 14.72 -15.44
N ASP A 29 15.38 15.81 -14.69
CA ASP A 29 14.25 16.59 -14.16
C ASP A 29 13.20 15.72 -13.42
N GLY A 30 13.66 14.75 -12.64
CA GLY A 30 12.81 13.86 -11.85
C GLY A 30 12.26 12.64 -12.60
N LEU A 31 12.56 12.50 -13.88
CA LEU A 31 12.16 11.37 -14.72
C LEU A 31 13.35 10.49 -15.06
N VAL A 32 13.08 9.23 -15.39
CA VAL A 32 14.06 8.36 -16.03
C VAL A 32 14.22 8.83 -17.49
N GLY A 33 15.39 9.39 -17.81
CA GLY A 33 15.73 9.80 -19.18
C GLY A 33 16.17 8.60 -20.04
N ALA A 34 17.02 7.74 -19.46
CA ALA A 34 17.48 6.52 -20.10
C ALA A 34 17.91 5.47 -19.05
N VAL A 35 17.95 4.20 -19.44
CA VAL A 35 18.51 3.09 -18.66
C VAL A 35 19.25 2.15 -19.61
N GLY A 36 20.35 1.60 -19.16
CA GLY A 36 21.13 0.68 -20.01
C GLY A 36 22.38 0.13 -19.33
N ALA A 37 23.27 -0.43 -20.15
CA ALA A 37 24.58 -0.93 -19.75
C ALA A 37 25.64 -0.54 -20.80
N GLY A 38 26.93 -0.62 -20.43
CA GLY A 38 28.04 -0.27 -21.31
C GLY A 38 28.36 1.21 -21.31
N GLU A 39 28.40 1.88 -22.47
CA GLU A 39 28.78 3.30 -22.58
C GLU A 39 27.80 4.19 -21.79
N GLU A 40 28.37 4.94 -20.83
CA GLU A 40 27.60 5.84 -19.97
C GLU A 40 27.27 7.16 -20.71
N PRO A 41 26.05 7.69 -20.64
CA PRO A 41 25.73 9.02 -21.20
C PRO A 41 26.37 10.14 -20.39
N GLU A 42 26.57 11.29 -21.03
CA GLU A 42 27.01 12.50 -20.33
C GLU A 42 25.96 12.96 -19.30
N ALA A 43 26.39 13.35 -18.11
CA ALA A 43 25.55 13.86 -17.02
C ALA A 43 26.26 14.99 -16.26
N ASP A 44 25.47 15.80 -15.54
CA ASP A 44 26.01 16.88 -14.69
C ASP A 44 26.63 16.30 -13.41
N GLU A 45 26.09 15.17 -12.93
CA GLU A 45 26.55 14.45 -11.75
C GLU A 45 26.59 12.95 -12.01
N ARG A 46 27.62 12.27 -11.51
CA ARG A 46 27.71 10.80 -11.53
C ARG A 46 27.77 10.24 -10.10
N VAL A 47 26.83 9.37 -9.76
CA VAL A 47 26.78 8.66 -8.49
C VAL A 47 27.16 7.21 -8.73
N ASP A 48 28.26 6.75 -8.13
CA ASP A 48 28.67 5.37 -8.14
C ASP A 48 27.91 4.57 -7.07
N LEU A 49 27.24 3.51 -7.48
CA LEU A 49 26.42 2.67 -6.59
C LEU A 49 27.15 1.38 -6.13
N GLY A 50 28.42 1.21 -6.52
CA GLY A 50 29.29 0.15 -5.98
C GLY A 50 28.78 -1.28 -6.15
N GLY A 51 27.99 -1.58 -7.19
CA GLY A 51 27.40 -2.89 -7.42
C GLY A 51 26.09 -3.17 -6.66
N ALA A 52 25.47 -2.15 -6.07
CA ALA A 52 24.16 -2.26 -5.45
C ALA A 52 23.08 -2.73 -6.45
N VAL A 53 22.02 -3.33 -5.97
CA VAL A 53 20.83 -3.60 -6.79
C VAL A 53 19.93 -2.35 -6.80
N VAL A 54 19.46 -1.96 -7.98
CA VAL A 54 18.47 -0.90 -8.13
C VAL A 54 17.17 -1.49 -8.68
N THR A 55 16.07 -1.21 -7.99
CA THR A 55 14.72 -1.58 -8.40
C THR A 55 13.86 -0.32 -8.54
N PRO A 56 12.71 -0.38 -9.23
CA PRO A 56 11.69 0.65 -9.03
C PRO A 56 11.36 0.76 -7.54
N GLY A 57 10.98 1.95 -7.10
CA GLY A 57 10.44 2.15 -5.75
C GLY A 57 9.22 1.27 -5.52
N LEU A 58 9.10 0.72 -4.33
CA LEU A 58 7.96 -0.12 -3.96
C LEU A 58 6.70 0.75 -3.84
N VAL A 59 5.54 0.13 -4.13
CA VAL A 59 4.22 0.76 -4.12
C VAL A 59 3.32 -0.01 -3.18
N ASN A 60 2.98 0.60 -2.05
CA ASN A 60 2.08 0.03 -1.04
C ASN A 60 0.62 0.35 -1.38
N THR A 61 -0.21 -0.68 -1.55
CA THR A 61 -1.59 -0.54 -2.02
C THR A 61 -2.64 -0.66 -0.92
N HIS A 62 -2.22 -0.87 0.35
CA HIS A 62 -3.12 -0.93 1.51
C HIS A 62 -2.36 -0.70 2.82
N HIS A 63 -2.86 0.23 3.61
CA HIS A 63 -2.38 0.56 4.96
C HIS A 63 -3.51 1.18 5.79
N HIS A 64 -3.31 1.25 7.11
CA HIS A 64 -4.06 2.05 8.08
C HIS A 64 -3.05 2.74 9.01
N LEU A 65 -2.60 3.94 8.64
CA LEU A 65 -1.49 4.62 9.31
C LEU A 65 -1.74 4.84 10.80
N TYR A 66 -2.98 5.18 11.19
CA TYR A 66 -3.36 5.37 12.59
C TYR A 66 -3.13 4.14 13.46
N GLN A 67 -3.15 2.94 12.90
CA GLN A 67 -2.95 1.69 13.65
C GLN A 67 -1.53 1.51 14.19
N THR A 68 -0.56 2.31 13.72
CA THR A 68 0.79 2.33 14.31
C THR A 68 0.78 2.68 15.80
N LEU A 69 -0.25 3.37 16.29
CA LEU A 69 -0.47 3.72 17.70
C LEU A 69 -0.86 2.51 18.59
N THR A 70 -1.27 1.40 18.00
CA THR A 70 -1.87 0.26 18.71
C THR A 70 -1.22 -1.09 18.38
N ARG A 71 0.06 -1.09 18.04
CA ARG A 71 0.82 -2.30 17.71
C ARG A 71 0.75 -3.37 18.79
N ALA A 72 0.76 -4.63 18.37
CA ALA A 72 0.83 -5.83 19.22
C ALA A 72 -0.33 -5.95 20.24
N ARG A 73 -1.50 -5.34 19.95
CA ARG A 73 -2.72 -5.56 20.74
C ARG A 73 -3.57 -6.68 20.11
N ALA A 74 -4.55 -7.18 20.86
CA ALA A 74 -5.49 -8.20 20.41
C ALA A 74 -4.81 -9.39 19.69
N GLN A 75 -3.72 -9.90 20.26
CA GLN A 75 -2.77 -10.80 19.60
C GLN A 75 -3.37 -12.15 19.17
N GLN A 76 -4.45 -12.60 19.80
CA GLN A 76 -5.04 -13.93 19.60
C GLN A 76 -6.48 -13.83 19.07
N ALA A 77 -6.95 -12.64 18.75
CA ALA A 77 -8.30 -12.38 18.27
C ALA A 77 -8.46 -12.69 16.78
N THR A 78 -9.64 -13.19 16.38
CA THR A 78 -10.09 -13.18 14.99
C THR A 78 -10.35 -11.74 14.53
N LEU A 79 -10.56 -11.49 13.23
CA LEU A 79 -10.80 -10.13 12.72
C LEU A 79 -11.92 -9.41 13.47
N PHE A 80 -13.07 -10.04 13.64
CA PHE A 80 -14.23 -9.39 14.27
C PHE A 80 -13.99 -9.12 15.77
N GLU A 81 -13.40 -10.06 16.49
CA GLU A 81 -13.00 -9.87 17.89
C GLU A 81 -11.96 -8.76 18.03
N TRP A 82 -10.98 -8.71 17.11
CA TRP A 82 -9.93 -7.71 17.05
C TRP A 82 -10.49 -6.30 16.80
N LEU A 83 -11.45 -6.15 15.86
CA LEU A 83 -12.13 -4.89 15.60
C LEU A 83 -12.93 -4.43 16.83
N VAL A 84 -13.72 -5.31 17.46
CA VAL A 84 -14.50 -4.99 18.66
C VAL A 84 -13.60 -4.54 19.82
N GLU A 85 -12.41 -5.14 19.97
CA GLU A 85 -11.45 -4.75 21.00
C GLU A 85 -10.80 -3.38 20.72
N LEU A 86 -10.49 -3.07 19.44
CA LEU A 86 -9.69 -1.90 19.08
C LEU A 86 -10.51 -0.67 18.73
N TYR A 87 -11.73 -0.79 18.22
CA TYR A 87 -12.58 0.36 17.87
C TYR A 87 -12.74 1.40 18.98
N PRO A 88 -12.99 1.03 20.27
CA PRO A 88 -13.09 2.01 21.35
C PRO A 88 -11.79 2.80 21.58
N THR A 89 -10.64 2.18 21.28
CA THR A 89 -9.36 2.86 21.32
C THR A 89 -9.21 3.84 20.18
N TRP A 90 -9.53 3.43 18.96
CA TRP A 90 -9.44 4.27 17.77
C TRP A 90 -10.47 5.41 17.75
N ALA A 91 -11.61 5.27 18.44
CA ALA A 91 -12.57 6.35 18.63
C ALA A 91 -12.00 7.61 19.35
N ARG A 92 -10.77 7.50 19.87
CA ARG A 92 -10.08 8.60 20.59
C ARG A 92 -9.06 9.34 19.73
N ILE A 93 -8.83 8.90 18.47
CA ILE A 93 -7.86 9.49 17.56
C ILE A 93 -8.25 10.94 17.23
N ASP A 94 -7.24 11.80 17.17
CA ASP A 94 -7.33 13.17 16.69
C ASP A 94 -6.20 13.47 15.70
N ALA A 95 -6.25 14.62 15.06
CA ALA A 95 -5.28 14.97 14.00
C ALA A 95 -3.82 15.00 14.49
N GLU A 96 -3.56 15.29 15.78
CA GLU A 96 -2.20 15.25 16.32
C GLU A 96 -1.69 13.81 16.44
N ALA A 97 -2.54 12.90 16.91
CA ALA A 97 -2.21 11.48 17.01
C ALA A 97 -2.05 10.87 15.60
N GLU A 98 -2.95 11.23 14.67
CA GLU A 98 -2.86 10.80 13.27
C GLU A 98 -1.56 11.27 12.60
N TYR A 99 -1.20 12.53 12.76
CA TYR A 99 0.07 13.05 12.24
C TYR A 99 1.28 12.27 12.73
N ALA A 100 1.34 11.96 14.02
CA ALA A 100 2.44 11.18 14.60
C ALA A 100 2.43 9.72 14.11
N ALA A 101 1.25 9.15 13.92
CA ALA A 101 1.05 7.82 13.36
C ALA A 101 1.51 7.76 11.90
N ALA A 102 1.05 8.70 11.08
CA ALA A 102 1.38 8.79 9.66
C ALA A 102 2.89 9.00 9.45
N ARG A 103 3.52 9.91 10.19
CA ARG A 103 4.99 10.09 10.13
C ARG A 103 5.73 8.79 10.42
N THR A 104 5.27 8.00 11.38
CA THR A 104 5.91 6.75 11.74
C THR A 104 5.74 5.69 10.66
N GLY A 105 4.51 5.45 10.20
CA GLY A 105 4.22 4.45 9.17
C GLY A 105 4.89 4.78 7.84
N ILE A 106 4.82 6.05 7.40
CA ILE A 106 5.48 6.52 6.17
C ILE A 106 7.01 6.41 6.28
N ALA A 107 7.59 6.79 7.43
CA ALA A 107 9.03 6.65 7.65
C ALA A 107 9.51 5.19 7.54
N GLU A 108 8.79 4.25 8.15
CA GLU A 108 9.09 2.81 8.00
C GLU A 108 8.96 2.33 6.56
N LEU A 109 7.92 2.79 5.83
CA LEU A 109 7.71 2.44 4.43
C LEU A 109 8.84 2.98 3.56
N LEU A 110 9.24 4.25 3.70
CA LEU A 110 10.39 4.82 2.97
C LEU A 110 11.66 4.02 3.22
N LEU A 111 11.97 3.69 4.48
CA LEU A 111 13.13 2.88 4.86
C LEU A 111 13.05 1.44 4.36
N SER A 112 11.88 0.97 3.94
CA SER A 112 11.65 -0.31 3.30
C SER A 112 11.74 -0.26 1.76
N GLY A 113 12.09 0.89 1.17
CA GLY A 113 12.18 1.10 -0.27
C GLY A 113 10.86 1.49 -0.95
N CYS A 114 9.83 1.85 -0.18
CA CYS A 114 8.52 2.24 -0.69
C CYS A 114 8.49 3.74 -1.00
N THR A 115 8.11 4.12 -2.22
CA THR A 115 8.00 5.51 -2.69
C THR A 115 6.58 6.02 -2.73
N THR A 116 5.60 5.10 -2.87
CA THR A 116 4.19 5.42 -2.99
C THR A 116 3.38 4.64 -1.96
N VAL A 117 2.60 5.35 -1.17
CA VAL A 117 1.80 4.81 -0.06
C VAL A 117 0.32 5.08 -0.34
N PHE A 118 -0.51 4.04 -0.27
CA PHE A 118 -1.95 4.20 -0.10
C PHE A 118 -2.28 4.00 1.38
N ASP A 119 -3.10 4.90 1.94
CA ASP A 119 -3.70 4.76 3.26
C ASP A 119 -5.22 4.66 3.20
N HIS A 120 -5.76 3.65 3.88
CA HIS A 120 -7.18 3.47 4.07
C HIS A 120 -7.60 4.01 5.45
N HIS A 121 -7.73 5.34 5.56
CA HIS A 121 -8.27 5.98 6.76
C HIS A 121 -9.80 5.90 6.76
N TYR A 122 -10.39 5.13 7.66
CA TYR A 122 -11.84 4.95 7.74
C TYR A 122 -12.42 5.23 9.14
N VAL A 123 -11.59 5.61 10.10
CA VAL A 123 -11.99 5.96 11.46
C VAL A 123 -12.09 7.46 11.63
N PHE A 124 -13.30 7.99 11.66
CA PHE A 124 -13.59 9.41 11.84
C PHE A 124 -14.42 9.64 13.11
N PRO A 125 -13.78 9.78 14.29
CA PRO A 125 -14.50 9.98 15.54
C PRO A 125 -15.31 11.27 15.49
N ARG A 126 -16.53 11.24 16.02
CA ARG A 126 -17.49 12.34 15.96
C ARG A 126 -16.88 13.66 16.46
N GLY A 127 -16.95 14.70 15.65
CA GLY A 127 -16.41 16.03 15.96
C GLY A 127 -14.90 16.18 15.79
N ARG A 128 -14.21 15.17 15.28
CA ARG A 128 -12.80 15.27 14.89
C ARG A 128 -12.69 15.66 13.42
N VAL A 129 -11.74 16.53 13.12
CA VAL A 129 -11.46 17.05 11.77
C VAL A 129 -9.95 17.06 11.52
N GLY A 130 -9.53 17.12 10.25
CA GLY A 130 -8.14 17.31 9.88
C GLY A 130 -7.31 16.02 9.90
N LEU A 131 -7.93 14.83 9.93
CA LEU A 131 -7.23 13.54 9.98
C LEU A 131 -6.50 13.26 8.67
N VAL A 132 -7.17 13.36 7.53
CA VAL A 132 -6.57 13.16 6.20
C VAL A 132 -5.53 14.24 5.90
N GLU A 133 -5.79 15.49 6.30
CA GLU A 133 -4.83 16.59 6.16
C GLU A 133 -3.56 16.33 6.98
N ALA A 134 -3.65 15.67 8.13
CA ALA A 134 -2.52 15.30 8.97
C ALA A 134 -1.62 14.25 8.27
N GLU A 135 -2.21 13.26 7.60
CA GLU A 135 -1.48 12.29 6.77
C GLU A 135 -0.77 12.97 5.59
N VAL A 136 -1.49 13.84 4.88
CA VAL A 136 -0.94 14.61 3.75
C VAL A 136 0.22 15.49 4.19
N GLN A 137 0.12 16.12 5.36
CA GLN A 137 1.23 16.89 5.94
C GLN A 137 2.45 16.00 6.18
N ALA A 138 2.27 14.85 6.84
CA ALA A 138 3.36 13.89 7.10
C ALA A 138 4.03 13.40 5.80
N ALA A 139 3.23 13.10 4.78
CA ALA A 139 3.73 12.64 3.48
C ALA A 139 4.58 13.72 2.77
N ARG A 140 4.10 14.97 2.77
CA ARG A 140 4.83 16.10 2.19
C ARG A 140 6.16 16.37 2.89
N GLU A 141 6.18 16.30 4.22
CA GLU A 141 7.40 16.51 5.02
C GLU A 141 8.45 15.41 4.80
N LEU A 142 8.00 14.17 4.62
CA LEU A 142 8.90 13.03 4.40
C LEU A 142 9.25 12.79 2.93
N GLY A 143 8.56 13.45 2.00
CA GLY A 143 8.86 13.41 0.56
C GLY A 143 8.34 12.17 -0.16
N CYS A 144 7.34 11.45 0.37
CA CYS A 144 6.71 10.31 -0.33
C CYS A 144 5.54 10.74 -1.23
N ARG A 145 5.08 9.82 -2.08
CA ARG A 145 3.79 9.92 -2.73
C ARG A 145 2.74 9.29 -1.83
N LEU A 146 1.60 9.96 -1.66
CA LEU A 146 0.49 9.46 -0.86
C LEU A 146 -0.80 9.45 -1.69
N VAL A 147 -1.48 8.32 -1.69
CA VAL A 147 -2.90 8.21 -2.04
C VAL A 147 -3.65 8.08 -0.72
N ALA A 148 -4.13 9.20 -0.19
CA ALA A 148 -4.92 9.22 1.03
C ALA A 148 -6.38 8.89 0.72
N SER A 149 -7.04 8.13 1.58
CA SER A 149 -8.45 7.86 1.37
C SER A 149 -9.34 8.66 2.32
N ARG A 150 -10.49 9.12 1.79
CA ARG A 150 -11.63 9.42 2.64
C ARG A 150 -12.44 8.14 2.77
N GLY A 151 -12.08 7.32 3.77
CA GLY A 151 -12.84 6.16 4.16
C GLY A 151 -14.11 6.53 4.93
N SER A 152 -14.96 5.56 5.26
CA SER A 152 -16.21 5.82 5.95
C SER A 152 -16.82 4.57 6.54
N MET A 153 -17.65 4.78 7.58
CA MET A 153 -18.53 3.78 8.17
C MET A 153 -19.87 4.47 8.52
N ASP A 154 -20.99 3.92 8.10
CA ASP A 154 -22.34 4.44 8.40
C ASP A 154 -23.28 3.35 8.96
N LEU A 155 -22.77 2.13 9.20
CA LEU A 155 -23.52 1.01 9.75
C LEU A 155 -22.96 0.62 11.12
N GLY A 156 -23.58 1.11 12.19
CA GLY A 156 -23.17 0.87 13.57
C GLY A 156 -23.80 -0.37 14.19
N VAL A 157 -23.38 -0.68 15.42
CA VAL A 157 -23.89 -1.83 16.20
C VAL A 157 -25.41 -1.75 16.38
N SER A 158 -25.97 -0.56 16.58
CA SER A 158 -27.44 -0.39 16.72
C SER A 158 -28.22 -0.75 15.45
N ASP A 159 -27.61 -0.71 14.30
CA ASP A 159 -28.18 -1.00 12.99
C ASP A 159 -27.71 -2.33 12.38
N GLY A 160 -27.03 -3.16 13.18
CA GLY A 160 -26.59 -4.51 12.78
C GLY A 160 -25.21 -4.55 12.14
N GLY A 161 -24.45 -3.44 12.17
CA GLY A 161 -23.04 -3.38 11.82
C GLY A 161 -22.11 -3.76 12.97
N LEU A 162 -20.81 -3.68 12.74
CA LEU A 162 -19.78 -4.02 13.72
C LEU A 162 -19.21 -2.80 14.47
N PRO A 163 -19.03 -1.61 13.84
CA PRO A 163 -18.46 -0.44 14.49
C PRO A 163 -19.37 0.10 15.60
N PRO A 164 -18.81 0.65 16.71
CA PRO A 164 -19.61 1.38 17.69
C PRO A 164 -20.24 2.65 17.05
N ASP A 165 -21.43 3.00 17.50
CA ASP A 165 -22.23 4.10 16.93
C ASP A 165 -21.55 5.49 17.01
N GLU A 166 -20.52 5.64 17.83
CA GLU A 166 -19.70 6.86 17.91
C GLU A 166 -18.71 7.03 16.76
N LEU A 167 -18.46 5.96 15.99
CA LEU A 167 -17.58 5.93 14.82
C LEU A 167 -18.32 5.96 13.49
N VAL A 168 -19.65 5.88 13.49
CA VAL A 168 -20.42 5.99 12.27
C VAL A 168 -20.79 7.43 11.96
N GLU A 169 -20.89 7.73 10.69
CA GLU A 169 -21.11 9.06 10.16
C GLU A 169 -22.40 9.14 9.33
N GLU A 170 -22.93 10.33 9.19
CA GLU A 170 -24.05 10.62 8.29
C GLU A 170 -23.58 10.62 6.84
N LEU A 171 -24.29 9.92 5.96
CA LEU A 171 -23.96 9.76 4.54
C LEU A 171 -23.66 11.11 3.85
N ASP A 172 -24.53 12.11 4.01
CA ASP A 172 -24.36 13.41 3.36
C ASP A 172 -23.08 14.13 3.82
N ALA A 173 -22.69 13.94 5.10
CA ALA A 173 -21.45 14.50 5.64
C ALA A 173 -20.22 13.82 5.05
N VAL A 174 -20.24 12.49 4.90
CA VAL A 174 -19.16 11.71 4.25
C VAL A 174 -18.95 12.19 2.81
N LEU A 175 -20.03 12.27 2.03
CA LEU A 175 -19.94 12.68 0.62
C LEU A 175 -19.44 14.13 0.47
N ALA A 176 -19.94 15.06 1.30
CA ALA A 176 -19.52 16.45 1.27
C ALA A 176 -18.04 16.62 1.65
N ASP A 177 -17.56 15.90 2.67
CA ASP A 177 -16.14 15.94 3.07
C ASP A 177 -15.23 15.29 2.02
N THR A 178 -15.65 14.20 1.40
CA THR A 178 -14.95 13.58 0.26
C THR A 178 -14.78 14.57 -0.90
N GLU A 179 -15.84 15.27 -1.27
CA GLU A 179 -15.79 16.28 -2.34
C GLU A 179 -14.86 17.45 -1.97
N ARG A 180 -14.89 17.91 -0.71
CA ARG A 180 -13.99 18.94 -0.18
C ARG A 180 -12.53 18.50 -0.28
N LEU A 181 -12.17 17.33 0.25
CA LEU A 181 -10.80 16.81 0.24
C LEU A 181 -10.29 16.61 -1.19
N ALA A 182 -11.13 16.06 -2.08
CA ALA A 182 -10.76 15.92 -3.49
C ALA A 182 -10.44 17.27 -4.12
N LYS A 183 -11.25 18.29 -3.89
CA LYS A 183 -11.05 19.63 -4.43
C LYS A 183 -9.80 20.33 -3.88
N GLU A 184 -9.50 20.14 -2.59
CA GLU A 184 -8.42 20.84 -1.89
C GLU A 184 -7.05 20.16 -2.05
N LEU A 185 -7.02 18.82 -2.13
CA LEU A 185 -5.79 18.05 -1.98
C LEU A 185 -5.44 17.15 -3.16
N HIS A 186 -6.43 16.75 -4.00
CA HIS A 186 -6.16 15.82 -5.09
C HIS A 186 -5.37 16.48 -6.23
N GLU A 187 -4.22 15.89 -6.54
CA GLU A 187 -3.39 16.27 -7.67
C GLU A 187 -3.64 15.27 -8.82
N PRO A 188 -4.18 15.71 -9.97
CA PRO A 188 -4.43 14.81 -11.09
C PRO A 188 -3.18 14.59 -11.95
N GLY A 189 -3.12 13.44 -12.61
CA GLY A 189 -2.16 13.16 -13.68
C GLY A 189 -0.79 12.64 -13.23
N PRO A 190 0.13 12.47 -14.20
CA PRO A 190 1.46 11.95 -13.94
C PRO A 190 2.28 12.84 -13.01
N GLY A 191 3.12 12.22 -12.19
CA GLY A 191 3.96 12.93 -11.22
C GLY A 191 3.25 13.35 -9.95
N ALA A 192 1.92 13.22 -9.83
CA ALA A 192 1.14 13.58 -8.65
C ALA A 192 1.79 13.05 -7.36
N ARG A 193 1.95 13.92 -6.37
CA ARG A 193 2.47 13.56 -5.05
C ARG A 193 1.36 13.20 -4.08
N ILE A 194 0.21 13.88 -4.16
CA ILE A 194 -0.94 13.65 -3.29
C ILE A 194 -2.16 13.35 -4.15
N GLN A 195 -2.77 12.20 -3.91
CA GLN A 195 -4.04 11.85 -4.53
C GLN A 195 -5.06 11.46 -3.46
N ILE A 196 -6.34 11.63 -3.77
CA ILE A 196 -7.44 11.22 -2.89
C ILE A 196 -8.16 10.05 -3.54
N ALA A 197 -8.51 9.05 -2.72
CA ALA A 197 -9.37 7.93 -3.10
C ALA A 197 -10.61 7.89 -2.18
N VAL A 198 -11.65 7.19 -2.60
CA VAL A 198 -12.86 6.96 -1.82
C VAL A 198 -12.88 5.53 -1.32
N ALA A 199 -12.99 5.33 -0.01
CA ALA A 199 -12.77 4.02 0.58
C ALA A 199 -13.73 3.69 1.74
N PRO A 200 -15.03 3.44 1.46
CA PRO A 200 -15.91 2.85 2.48
C PRO A 200 -15.30 1.55 3.01
N CYS A 201 -15.42 1.33 4.33
CA CYS A 201 -14.57 0.36 5.03
C CYS A 201 -14.79 -1.08 4.57
N SER A 202 -16.00 -1.64 4.70
CA SER A 202 -16.26 -3.06 4.43
C SER A 202 -17.76 -3.35 4.36
N PRO A 203 -18.20 -4.49 3.78
CA PRO A 203 -19.62 -4.86 3.71
C PRO A 203 -20.36 -4.94 5.05
N PHE A 204 -19.62 -5.13 6.15
CA PHE A 204 -20.21 -5.25 7.50
C PHE A 204 -20.14 -3.96 8.35
N SER A 205 -19.71 -2.85 7.76
CA SER A 205 -19.57 -1.55 8.42
C SER A 205 -20.15 -0.39 7.62
N VAL A 206 -20.65 -0.68 6.41
CA VAL A 206 -21.14 0.33 5.46
C VAL A 206 -22.46 -0.12 4.84
N THR A 207 -23.44 0.79 4.75
CA THR A 207 -24.69 0.51 4.06
C THR A 207 -24.49 0.41 2.55
N GLY A 208 -25.32 -0.41 1.87
CA GLY A 208 -25.31 -0.48 0.40
C GLY A 208 -25.59 0.87 -0.26
N ARG A 209 -26.33 1.76 0.43
CA ARG A 209 -26.59 3.12 -0.05
C ARG A 209 -25.31 3.95 -0.07
N LEU A 210 -24.53 3.98 1.02
CA LEU A 210 -23.27 4.71 1.07
C LEU A 210 -22.26 4.14 0.06
N MET A 211 -22.19 2.80 -0.10
CA MET A 211 -21.36 2.17 -1.14
C MET A 211 -21.72 2.71 -2.53
N THR A 212 -23.00 2.68 -2.91
CA THR A 212 -23.45 3.13 -4.24
C THR A 212 -23.19 4.62 -4.46
N GLU A 213 -23.59 5.49 -3.51
CA GLU A 213 -23.41 6.93 -3.66
C GLU A 213 -21.93 7.35 -3.63
N SER A 214 -21.09 6.62 -2.88
CA SER A 214 -19.63 6.80 -2.89
C SER A 214 -19.02 6.46 -4.26
N ALA A 215 -19.47 5.37 -4.89
CA ALA A 215 -18.99 5.00 -6.23
C ALA A 215 -19.40 6.03 -7.29
N GLU A 216 -20.64 6.52 -7.23
CA GLU A 216 -21.13 7.58 -8.13
C GLU A 216 -20.34 8.88 -7.93
N LEU A 217 -20.08 9.28 -6.69
CA LEU A 217 -19.26 10.46 -6.39
C LEU A 217 -17.83 10.31 -6.89
N ALA A 218 -17.17 9.19 -6.61
CA ALA A 218 -15.80 8.93 -7.03
C ALA A 218 -15.66 9.02 -8.54
N ARG A 219 -16.53 8.35 -9.29
CA ARG A 219 -16.53 8.38 -10.77
C ARG A 219 -16.80 9.77 -11.34
N ARG A 220 -17.68 10.55 -10.72
CA ARG A 220 -17.94 11.95 -11.10
C ARG A 220 -16.71 12.83 -10.90
N LEU A 221 -15.90 12.56 -9.87
CA LEU A 221 -14.69 13.31 -9.54
C LEU A 221 -13.42 12.74 -10.20
N GLY A 222 -13.50 11.60 -10.88
CA GLY A 222 -12.35 10.91 -11.45
C GLY A 222 -11.42 10.29 -10.41
N LEU A 223 -11.96 9.92 -9.25
CA LEU A 223 -11.24 9.27 -8.15
C LEU A 223 -11.37 7.75 -8.22
N GLN A 224 -10.43 7.06 -7.59
CA GLN A 224 -10.47 5.61 -7.45
C GLN A 224 -11.24 5.17 -6.19
N LEU A 225 -11.64 3.91 -6.18
CA LEU A 225 -12.44 3.26 -5.15
C LEU A 225 -11.68 2.10 -4.49
N HIS A 226 -11.76 2.02 -3.17
CA HIS A 226 -11.17 0.95 -2.38
C HIS A 226 -12.10 0.47 -1.26
N THR A 227 -12.00 -0.82 -0.89
CA THR A 227 -12.67 -1.40 0.27
C THR A 227 -11.99 -2.72 0.68
N HIS A 228 -12.25 -3.21 1.89
CA HIS A 228 -11.92 -4.59 2.27
C HIS A 228 -12.94 -5.55 1.67
N LEU A 229 -12.51 -6.71 1.21
CA LEU A 229 -13.41 -7.69 0.61
C LEU A 229 -12.91 -9.13 0.74
N ALA A 230 -13.84 -10.01 1.11
CA ALA A 230 -13.61 -11.46 1.17
C ALA A 230 -12.36 -11.83 1.99
N GLU A 231 -12.17 -11.13 3.11
CA GLU A 231 -11.01 -11.33 3.98
C GLU A 231 -11.17 -12.58 4.83
N THR A 232 -12.33 -12.76 5.47
CA THR A 232 -12.57 -13.85 6.41
C THR A 232 -13.85 -14.61 6.12
N VAL A 233 -13.98 -15.82 6.69
CA VAL A 233 -15.20 -16.64 6.59
C VAL A 233 -16.38 -16.01 7.33
N GLU A 234 -16.13 -15.19 8.35
CA GLU A 234 -17.14 -14.45 9.07
C GLU A 234 -17.82 -13.40 8.18
N GLU A 235 -17.04 -12.70 7.34
CA GLU A 235 -17.58 -11.76 6.35
C GLU A 235 -18.45 -12.49 5.33
N GLU A 236 -18.02 -13.66 4.84
CA GLU A 236 -18.83 -14.45 3.93
C GLU A 236 -20.15 -14.89 4.59
N ALA A 237 -20.09 -15.34 5.84
CA ALA A 237 -21.30 -15.73 6.60
C ALA A 237 -22.23 -14.53 6.78
N TYR A 238 -21.71 -13.36 7.13
CA TYR A 238 -22.45 -12.11 7.27
C TYR A 238 -23.18 -11.72 5.97
N CYS A 239 -22.48 -11.70 4.85
CA CYS A 239 -23.09 -11.34 3.56
C CYS A 239 -24.16 -12.37 3.12
N ARG A 240 -23.93 -13.67 3.34
CA ARG A 240 -24.92 -14.69 3.02
C ARG A 240 -26.18 -14.60 3.89
N GLU A 241 -26.03 -14.25 5.16
CA GLU A 241 -27.17 -14.12 6.08
C GLU A 241 -28.00 -12.88 5.76
N LEU A 242 -27.38 -11.74 5.52
CA LEU A 242 -28.09 -10.46 5.34
C LEU A 242 -28.48 -10.17 3.89
N TYR A 243 -27.63 -10.55 2.93
CA TYR A 243 -27.83 -10.22 1.50
C TYR A 243 -28.12 -11.43 0.63
N GLY A 244 -27.96 -12.65 1.14
CA GLY A 244 -28.21 -13.90 0.41
C GLY A 244 -27.17 -14.24 -0.66
N CYS A 245 -26.02 -13.58 -0.65
CA CYS A 245 -24.97 -13.73 -1.67
C CYS A 245 -23.55 -13.67 -1.05
N THR A 246 -22.52 -13.92 -1.86
CA THR A 246 -21.13 -13.76 -1.41
C THR A 246 -20.76 -12.26 -1.30
N PRO A 247 -19.67 -11.90 -0.58
CA PRO A 247 -19.16 -10.52 -0.56
C PRO A 247 -18.91 -9.97 -1.96
N VAL A 248 -18.36 -10.76 -2.87
CA VAL A 248 -18.08 -10.35 -4.26
C VAL A 248 -19.37 -10.11 -5.04
N GLU A 249 -20.35 -11.02 -4.93
CA GLU A 249 -21.67 -10.86 -5.57
C GLU A 249 -22.41 -9.63 -5.04
N TYR A 250 -22.28 -9.35 -3.73
CA TYR A 250 -22.84 -8.16 -3.11
C TYR A 250 -22.20 -6.89 -3.70
N LEU A 251 -20.87 -6.83 -3.74
CA LEU A 251 -20.14 -5.69 -4.27
C LEU A 251 -20.44 -5.45 -5.76
N ASP A 252 -20.53 -6.53 -6.55
CA ASP A 252 -20.92 -6.46 -7.96
C ASP A 252 -22.34 -5.89 -8.14
N SER A 253 -23.30 -6.30 -7.28
CA SER A 253 -24.67 -5.78 -7.30
C SER A 253 -24.77 -4.27 -7.04
N LEU A 254 -23.78 -3.70 -6.36
CA LEU A 254 -23.66 -2.27 -6.07
C LEU A 254 -22.85 -1.50 -7.14
N GLY A 255 -22.40 -2.19 -8.20
CA GLY A 255 -21.64 -1.58 -9.29
C GLY A 255 -20.18 -1.27 -8.95
N TRP A 256 -19.59 -2.02 -8.01
CA TRP A 256 -18.22 -1.80 -7.54
C TRP A 256 -17.16 -2.60 -8.29
N LEU A 257 -17.49 -3.60 -9.09
CA LEU A 257 -16.49 -4.34 -9.85
C LEU A 257 -16.20 -3.64 -11.18
N ASP A 258 -15.13 -2.83 -11.21
CA ASP A 258 -14.70 -2.08 -12.39
C ASP A 258 -13.19 -1.77 -12.31
N GLY A 259 -12.62 -1.22 -13.39
CA GLY A 259 -11.20 -0.87 -13.51
C GLY A 259 -10.71 0.27 -12.61
N ASP A 260 -11.62 1.05 -12.04
CA ASP A 260 -11.36 2.12 -11.07
C ASP A 260 -11.35 1.62 -9.61
N VAL A 261 -11.54 0.32 -9.40
CA VAL A 261 -11.69 -0.30 -8.07
C VAL A 261 -10.55 -1.26 -7.77
N TRP A 262 -10.12 -1.29 -6.52
CA TRP A 262 -9.34 -2.41 -5.98
C TRP A 262 -9.78 -2.76 -4.56
N CYS A 263 -9.64 -4.03 -4.20
CA CYS A 263 -10.06 -4.56 -2.90
C CYS A 263 -8.87 -5.10 -2.12
N ALA A 264 -8.86 -4.88 -0.80
CA ALA A 264 -7.87 -5.48 0.08
C ALA A 264 -8.21 -6.93 0.42
N HIS A 265 -7.17 -7.71 0.70
CA HIS A 265 -7.16 -9.09 1.16
C HIS A 265 -7.60 -10.12 0.12
N CYS A 266 -8.86 -10.20 -0.24
CA CYS A 266 -9.40 -11.13 -1.23
C CYS A 266 -8.94 -12.60 -0.99
N VAL A 267 -8.98 -13.03 0.28
CA VAL A 267 -8.48 -14.35 0.73
C VAL A 267 -9.38 -15.48 0.25
N HIS A 268 -10.70 -15.24 0.30
CA HIS A 268 -11.74 -16.25 0.05
C HIS A 268 -12.41 -16.11 -1.33
N LEU A 269 -11.64 -15.69 -2.36
CA LEU A 269 -12.17 -15.70 -3.73
C LEU A 269 -12.23 -17.11 -4.32
N SER A 270 -13.37 -17.45 -4.89
CA SER A 270 -13.56 -18.63 -5.75
C SER A 270 -13.01 -18.39 -7.18
N GLU A 271 -12.78 -19.46 -7.94
CA GLU A 271 -12.34 -19.35 -9.34
C GLU A 271 -13.29 -18.50 -10.23
N PRO A 272 -14.65 -18.61 -10.14
CA PRO A 272 -15.54 -17.72 -10.87
C PRO A 272 -15.39 -16.25 -10.49
N GLU A 273 -15.18 -15.93 -9.21
CA GLU A 273 -14.98 -14.57 -8.72
C GLU A 273 -13.65 -13.98 -9.18
N ILE A 274 -12.57 -14.79 -9.18
CA ILE A 274 -11.28 -14.40 -9.80
C ILE A 274 -11.48 -14.07 -11.28
N GLY A 275 -12.23 -14.89 -12.01
CA GLY A 275 -12.58 -14.62 -13.41
C GLY A 275 -13.38 -13.33 -13.58
N ARG A 276 -14.24 -12.99 -12.61
CA ARG A 276 -14.98 -11.73 -12.61
C ARG A 276 -14.08 -10.52 -12.40
N PHE A 277 -13.15 -10.58 -11.44
CA PHE A 277 -12.13 -9.53 -11.22
C PHE A 277 -11.30 -9.28 -12.48
N ALA A 278 -10.84 -10.35 -13.13
CA ALA A 278 -10.07 -10.24 -14.37
C ALA A 278 -10.89 -9.58 -15.49
N ALA A 279 -12.16 -9.96 -15.63
CA ALA A 279 -13.04 -9.44 -16.68
C ALA A 279 -13.39 -7.96 -16.50
N THR A 280 -13.53 -7.48 -15.27
CA THR A 280 -13.85 -6.09 -14.93
C THR A 280 -12.61 -5.21 -14.78
N GLY A 281 -11.42 -5.82 -14.65
CA GLY A 281 -10.19 -5.10 -14.35
C GLY A 281 -10.05 -4.64 -12.90
N THR A 282 -10.87 -5.18 -11.98
CA THR A 282 -10.78 -4.89 -10.54
C THR A 282 -9.44 -5.37 -9.98
N GLY A 283 -8.77 -4.53 -9.19
CA GLY A 283 -7.47 -4.83 -8.59
C GLY A 283 -7.57 -5.49 -7.21
N VAL A 284 -6.45 -6.05 -6.75
CA VAL A 284 -6.32 -6.67 -5.42
C VAL A 284 -5.06 -6.14 -4.71
N ALA A 285 -5.22 -5.70 -3.46
CA ALA A 285 -4.12 -5.44 -2.53
C ALA A 285 -3.91 -6.69 -1.66
N HIS A 286 -2.88 -7.48 -1.95
CA HIS A 286 -2.53 -8.66 -1.17
C HIS A 286 -1.73 -8.28 0.07
N CYS A 287 -2.22 -8.69 1.26
CA CYS A 287 -1.65 -8.37 2.57
C CYS A 287 -1.22 -9.66 3.30
N PRO A 288 -0.16 -10.35 2.85
CA PRO A 288 0.13 -11.71 3.31
C PRO A 288 0.41 -11.82 4.80
N THR A 289 1.14 -10.87 5.40
CA THR A 289 1.46 -10.92 6.83
C THR A 289 0.20 -10.72 7.68
N SER A 290 -0.62 -9.72 7.39
CA SER A 290 -1.86 -9.46 8.12
C SER A 290 -2.83 -10.63 8.02
N ASN A 291 -3.04 -11.17 6.82
CA ASN A 291 -3.92 -12.33 6.62
C ASN A 291 -3.50 -13.54 7.49
N LEU A 292 -2.18 -13.78 7.62
CA LEU A 292 -1.65 -14.86 8.46
C LEU A 292 -1.74 -14.51 9.95
N ARG A 293 -1.47 -13.25 10.32
CA ARG A 293 -1.49 -12.76 11.71
C ARG A 293 -2.91 -12.86 12.30
N LEU A 294 -3.94 -12.54 11.52
CA LEU A 294 -5.36 -12.63 11.91
C LEU A 294 -5.96 -14.02 11.68
N GLY A 295 -5.20 -14.96 11.10
CA GLY A 295 -5.70 -16.29 10.78
C GLY A 295 -6.76 -16.31 9.67
N ALA A 296 -6.85 -15.26 8.86
CA ALA A 296 -7.81 -15.13 7.76
C ALA A 296 -7.59 -16.17 6.66
N GLY A 297 -6.32 -16.56 6.41
CA GLY A 297 -5.99 -17.58 5.43
C GLY A 297 -4.95 -17.13 4.40
N VAL A 298 -4.91 -17.80 3.25
CA VAL A 298 -3.96 -17.55 2.17
C VAL A 298 -4.71 -17.21 0.88
N ALA A 299 -4.54 -15.98 0.40
CA ALA A 299 -5.15 -15.54 -0.85
C ALA A 299 -4.63 -16.34 -2.07
N PRO A 300 -5.46 -16.63 -3.07
CA PRO A 300 -5.11 -17.43 -4.25
C PRO A 300 -4.33 -16.62 -5.30
N VAL A 301 -3.24 -15.94 -4.89
CA VAL A 301 -2.49 -14.98 -5.72
C VAL A 301 -2.02 -15.59 -7.05
N ARG A 302 -1.54 -16.85 -7.07
CA ARG A 302 -1.14 -17.48 -8.33
C ARG A 302 -2.29 -17.59 -9.32
N ALA A 303 -3.47 -18.02 -8.86
CA ALA A 303 -4.66 -18.11 -9.70
C ALA A 303 -5.13 -16.72 -10.19
N MET A 304 -5.03 -15.69 -9.34
CA MET A 304 -5.32 -14.31 -9.73
C MET A 304 -4.38 -13.82 -10.86
N LEU A 305 -3.08 -14.06 -10.71
CA LEU A 305 -2.07 -13.68 -11.72
C LEU A 305 -2.28 -14.43 -13.04
N ASP A 306 -2.55 -15.73 -12.97
CA ASP A 306 -2.83 -16.56 -14.15
C ASP A 306 -4.10 -16.13 -14.89
N ALA A 307 -5.08 -15.60 -14.17
CA ALA A 307 -6.30 -15.03 -14.75
C ALA A 307 -6.13 -13.59 -15.27
N GLY A 308 -4.98 -12.93 -15.00
CA GLY A 308 -4.73 -11.55 -15.41
C GLY A 308 -5.29 -10.47 -14.47
N VAL A 309 -5.63 -10.82 -13.23
CA VAL A 309 -6.02 -9.84 -12.20
C VAL A 309 -4.81 -8.96 -11.83
N ARG A 310 -5.03 -7.66 -11.70
CA ARG A 310 -4.03 -6.72 -11.18
C ARG A 310 -3.83 -6.98 -9.69
N VAL A 311 -2.64 -7.39 -9.27
CA VAL A 311 -2.31 -7.67 -7.88
C VAL A 311 -1.13 -6.81 -7.44
N GLY A 312 -1.33 -6.03 -6.38
CA GLY A 312 -0.29 -5.29 -5.66
C GLY A 312 -0.11 -5.84 -4.25
N LEU A 313 0.87 -5.31 -3.52
CA LEU A 313 1.12 -5.64 -2.11
C LEU A 313 0.67 -4.51 -1.19
N GLY A 314 0.08 -4.86 -0.06
CA GLY A 314 -0.19 -3.97 1.04
C GLY A 314 0.42 -4.49 2.34
N VAL A 315 0.96 -3.58 3.16
CA VAL A 315 1.42 -3.97 4.50
C VAL A 315 0.26 -4.12 5.48
N ASP A 316 -0.89 -3.50 5.19
CA ASP A 316 -2.01 -3.34 6.12
C ASP A 316 -1.67 -2.48 7.36
N GLY A 317 -2.58 -2.32 8.30
CA GLY A 317 -2.37 -1.56 9.52
C GLY A 317 -1.40 -2.23 10.49
N SER A 318 -0.64 -1.42 11.22
CA SER A 318 0.37 -1.94 12.14
C SER A 318 -0.19 -2.58 13.43
N ALA A 319 -1.50 -2.71 13.56
CA ALA A 319 -2.13 -3.52 14.60
C ALA A 319 -2.41 -4.98 14.15
N SER A 320 -2.27 -5.27 12.84
CA SER A 320 -2.35 -6.62 12.26
C SER A 320 -1.08 -7.03 11.50
N ASN A 321 -0.18 -6.07 11.23
CA ASN A 321 1.19 -6.28 10.74
C ASN A 321 2.08 -5.23 11.40
N GLU A 322 2.69 -5.57 12.51
CA GLU A 322 3.30 -4.62 13.46
C GLU A 322 4.44 -3.76 12.88
N ARG A 323 4.80 -3.97 11.61
CA ARG A 323 5.86 -3.22 10.94
C ARG A 323 5.45 -2.81 9.53
N SER A 324 5.44 -1.51 9.26
CA SER A 324 5.19 -0.97 7.91
C SER A 324 6.42 -1.17 7.02
N HIS A 325 6.65 -2.41 6.56
CA HIS A 325 7.86 -2.78 5.81
C HIS A 325 7.53 -3.57 4.53
N LEU A 326 7.32 -2.84 3.43
CA LEU A 326 6.80 -3.45 2.20
C LEU A 326 7.76 -4.49 1.57
N ALA A 327 9.08 -4.33 1.67
CA ALA A 327 10.03 -5.35 1.24
C ALA A 327 9.89 -6.68 2.03
N ASN A 328 9.34 -6.65 3.25
CA ASN A 328 8.97 -7.87 3.96
C ASN A 328 7.77 -8.55 3.28
N GLU A 329 6.78 -7.78 2.84
CA GLU A 329 5.61 -8.32 2.16
C GLU A 329 5.98 -8.96 0.81
N VAL A 330 7.01 -8.44 0.11
CA VAL A 330 7.58 -9.10 -1.07
C VAL A 330 8.05 -10.52 -0.74
N LYS A 331 8.78 -10.70 0.37
CA LYS A 331 9.22 -12.02 0.84
C LYS A 331 8.04 -12.89 1.30
N GLN A 332 7.13 -12.34 2.07
CA GLN A 332 5.98 -13.08 2.59
C GLN A 332 5.06 -13.57 1.46
N ALA A 333 4.77 -12.73 0.47
CA ALA A 333 4.00 -13.11 -0.71
C ALA A 333 4.62 -14.32 -1.42
N LEU A 334 5.94 -14.32 -1.61
CA LEU A 334 6.66 -15.44 -2.20
C LEU A 334 6.53 -16.71 -1.36
N LEU A 335 6.80 -16.62 -0.05
CA LEU A 335 6.82 -17.80 0.83
C LEU A 335 5.40 -18.40 1.00
N VAL A 336 4.39 -17.55 1.16
CA VAL A 336 3.00 -17.96 1.33
C VAL A 336 2.47 -18.62 0.05
N ALA A 337 2.74 -18.04 -1.13
CA ALA A 337 2.37 -18.63 -2.40
C ALA A 337 3.03 -20.01 -2.59
N ARG A 338 4.31 -20.14 -2.24
CA ARG A 338 5.03 -21.42 -2.31
C ARG A 338 4.54 -22.45 -1.29
N GLY A 339 4.16 -22.00 -0.10
CA GLY A 339 3.54 -22.86 0.90
C GLY A 339 2.23 -23.50 0.42
N ARG A 340 1.47 -22.77 -0.41
CA ARG A 340 0.22 -23.26 -1.01
C ARG A 340 0.43 -24.07 -2.29
N GLY A 341 1.30 -23.60 -3.21
CA GLY A 341 1.42 -24.10 -4.58
C GLY A 341 2.78 -24.73 -4.95
N GLY A 342 3.71 -24.88 -3.99
CA GLY A 342 5.06 -25.40 -4.22
C GLY A 342 6.03 -24.32 -4.77
N PRO A 343 7.31 -24.71 -5.01
CA PRO A 343 8.38 -23.74 -5.29
C PRO A 343 8.22 -22.97 -6.62
N GLN A 344 7.35 -23.43 -7.50
CA GLN A 344 7.07 -22.79 -8.78
C GLN A 344 5.94 -21.75 -8.70
N ALA A 345 5.25 -21.62 -7.56
CA ALA A 345 4.08 -20.74 -7.44
C ALA A 345 4.41 -19.26 -7.60
N LEU A 346 5.59 -18.82 -7.15
CA LEU A 346 6.06 -17.44 -7.32
C LEU A 346 7.59 -17.39 -7.34
N THR A 347 8.16 -16.63 -8.27
CA THR A 347 9.59 -16.33 -8.34
C THR A 347 9.92 -15.06 -7.54
N ALA A 348 11.21 -14.81 -7.26
CA ALA A 348 11.65 -13.59 -6.59
C ALA A 348 11.32 -12.32 -7.41
N ARG A 349 11.47 -12.39 -8.73
CA ARG A 349 11.16 -11.26 -9.64
C ARG A 349 9.65 -11.00 -9.74
N GLU A 350 8.83 -12.04 -9.80
CA GLU A 350 7.37 -11.88 -9.72
C GLU A 350 6.93 -11.27 -8.38
N ALA A 351 7.58 -11.66 -7.26
CA ALA A 351 7.29 -11.06 -5.95
C ALA A 351 7.67 -9.57 -5.91
N PHE A 352 8.82 -9.16 -6.46
CA PHE A 352 9.16 -7.75 -6.62
C PHE A 352 8.15 -7.02 -7.53
N ARG A 353 7.72 -7.66 -8.61
CA ARG A 353 6.70 -7.09 -9.52
C ARG A 353 5.40 -6.78 -8.80
N LEU A 354 4.94 -7.64 -7.88
CA LEU A 354 3.76 -7.35 -7.06
C LEU A 354 3.94 -6.07 -6.22
N GLY A 355 5.12 -5.88 -5.63
CA GLY A 355 5.44 -4.72 -4.80
C GLY A 355 5.79 -3.44 -5.57
N THR A 356 5.88 -3.49 -6.89
CA THR A 356 6.29 -2.36 -7.76
C THR A 356 5.26 -2.11 -8.84
N ARG A 357 5.46 -2.69 -10.04
CA ARG A 357 4.58 -2.53 -11.20
C ARG A 357 3.15 -3.04 -10.93
N GLY A 358 2.99 -4.12 -10.18
CA GLY A 358 1.68 -4.62 -9.75
C GLY A 358 0.94 -3.60 -8.88
N GLY A 359 1.63 -3.05 -7.88
CA GLY A 359 1.08 -1.98 -7.03
C GLY A 359 0.72 -0.72 -7.84
N ALA A 360 1.60 -0.30 -8.75
CA ALA A 360 1.33 0.83 -9.65
C ALA A 360 0.07 0.60 -10.50
N ALA A 361 -0.06 -0.60 -11.09
CA ALA A 361 -1.23 -0.97 -11.88
C ALA A 361 -2.53 -1.00 -11.04
N VAL A 362 -2.45 -1.46 -9.79
CA VAL A 362 -3.60 -1.43 -8.85
C VAL A 362 -4.05 -0.01 -8.57
N LEU A 363 -3.11 0.92 -8.35
CA LEU A 363 -3.39 2.34 -8.14
C LEU A 363 -3.62 3.13 -9.45
N SER A 364 -3.73 2.44 -10.61
CA SER A 364 -3.88 3.05 -11.94
C SER A 364 -2.83 4.14 -12.23
N ARG A 365 -1.59 3.89 -11.81
CA ARG A 365 -0.43 4.74 -12.03
C ARG A 365 0.48 4.10 -13.06
N ASP A 366 0.47 4.62 -14.27
CA ASP A 366 1.33 4.19 -15.37
C ASP A 366 2.68 4.94 -15.42
N ASP A 367 2.83 5.97 -14.61
CA ASP A 367 4.03 6.81 -14.53
C ASP A 367 5.08 6.32 -13.53
N ILE A 368 4.78 5.31 -12.68
CA ILE A 368 5.66 4.72 -11.67
C ILE A 368 5.75 3.18 -11.80
N GLY A 369 6.48 2.53 -10.91
CA GLY A 369 6.51 1.07 -10.75
C GLY A 369 7.43 0.30 -11.71
N ALA A 370 8.11 1.00 -12.63
CA ALA A 370 9.14 0.44 -13.53
C ALA A 370 10.23 1.48 -13.78
N ILE A 371 11.45 1.03 -14.14
CA ILE A 371 12.55 1.90 -14.57
C ILE A 371 12.55 1.90 -16.10
N ALA A 372 11.90 2.91 -16.69
CA ALA A 372 11.81 3.06 -18.14
C ALA A 372 11.79 4.54 -18.52
N PRO A 373 12.28 4.93 -19.70
CA PRO A 373 12.26 6.31 -20.15
C PRO A 373 10.87 6.94 -20.05
N GLY A 374 10.81 8.15 -19.49
CA GLY A 374 9.59 8.93 -19.27
C GLY A 374 8.81 8.61 -17.99
N LYS A 375 9.15 7.55 -17.25
CA LYS A 375 8.58 7.28 -15.92
C LYS A 375 9.25 8.13 -14.85
N GLN A 376 8.59 8.29 -13.73
CA GLN A 376 9.15 8.96 -12.56
C GLN A 376 10.40 8.22 -12.07
N ALA A 377 11.43 8.96 -11.70
CA ALA A 377 12.63 8.40 -11.09
C ALA A 377 12.38 8.04 -9.62
N ASP A 378 11.45 7.12 -9.39
CA ASP A 378 11.15 6.50 -8.11
C ASP A 378 12.00 5.22 -8.03
N LEU A 379 13.14 5.30 -7.33
CA LEU A 379 14.21 4.29 -7.38
C LEU A 379 14.62 3.85 -5.97
N ALA A 380 14.66 2.54 -5.73
CA ALA A 380 15.18 1.94 -4.49
C ALA A 380 16.53 1.27 -4.75
N VAL A 381 17.55 1.72 -4.03
CA VAL A 381 18.94 1.23 -4.11
C VAL A 381 19.22 0.34 -2.90
N TRP A 382 19.59 -0.91 -3.13
CA TRP A 382 19.81 -1.93 -2.12
C TRP A 382 21.30 -2.28 -2.06
N ALA A 383 21.95 -2.04 -0.92
CA ALA A 383 23.32 -2.47 -0.70
C ALA A 383 23.42 -4.01 -0.76
N THR A 384 24.50 -4.53 -1.37
CA THR A 384 24.71 -5.96 -1.56
C THR A 384 25.96 -6.51 -0.86
N ASP A 385 26.69 -5.66 -0.15
CA ASP A 385 27.95 -5.98 0.53
C ASP A 385 27.75 -6.51 1.96
N GLY A 386 26.51 -6.63 2.44
CA GLY A 386 26.17 -7.18 3.74
C GLY A 386 26.44 -8.68 3.87
N LEU A 387 26.62 -9.14 5.12
CA LEU A 387 26.86 -10.57 5.42
C LEU A 387 25.72 -11.47 4.94
N GLU A 388 24.50 -10.99 4.99
CA GLU A 388 23.27 -11.71 4.62
C GLU A 388 23.17 -11.99 3.11
N LEU A 389 23.89 -11.22 2.28
CA LEU A 389 23.96 -11.39 0.83
C LEU A 389 25.28 -12.02 0.37
N ALA A 390 26.24 -12.20 1.29
CA ALA A 390 27.51 -12.83 0.96
C ALA A 390 27.30 -14.25 0.44
N GLY A 391 27.70 -14.50 -0.81
CA GLY A 391 27.51 -15.79 -1.49
C GLY A 391 26.18 -15.94 -2.24
N ALA A 392 25.34 -14.90 -2.32
CA ALA A 392 24.16 -14.89 -3.19
C ALA A 392 24.60 -14.86 -4.66
N ALA A 393 24.32 -15.94 -5.40
CA ALA A 393 24.66 -16.04 -6.83
C ALA A 393 23.75 -15.17 -7.72
N ASP A 394 22.54 -14.89 -7.26
CA ASP A 394 21.56 -13.99 -7.87
C ASP A 394 21.22 -12.90 -6.84
N PRO A 395 21.68 -11.66 -7.03
CA PRO A 395 21.52 -10.60 -6.04
C PRO A 395 20.04 -10.21 -5.86
N VAL A 396 19.21 -10.27 -6.90
CA VAL A 396 17.77 -9.97 -6.82
C VAL A 396 17.06 -11.04 -5.99
N ALA A 397 17.33 -12.31 -6.25
CA ALA A 397 16.78 -13.39 -5.43
C ALA A 397 17.33 -13.32 -3.99
N GLY A 398 18.59 -12.95 -3.81
CA GLY A 398 19.21 -12.72 -2.50
C GLY A 398 18.43 -11.69 -1.67
N LEU A 399 18.07 -10.54 -2.24
CA LEU A 399 17.28 -9.50 -1.58
C LEU A 399 15.94 -10.04 -1.07
N VAL A 400 15.26 -10.89 -1.85
CA VAL A 400 13.96 -11.44 -1.42
C VAL A 400 14.15 -12.51 -0.34
N PHE A 401 15.03 -13.49 -0.58
CA PHE A 401 15.17 -14.64 0.32
C PHE A 401 15.87 -14.29 1.64
N ALA A 402 16.90 -13.44 1.62
CA ALA A 402 17.61 -13.03 2.83
C ALA A 402 16.93 -11.85 3.55
N GLY A 403 16.03 -11.10 2.87
CA GLY A 403 15.32 -9.96 3.45
C GLY A 403 14.49 -10.29 4.71
N PRO A 404 13.89 -9.26 5.32
CA PRO A 404 13.79 -7.89 4.79
C PRO A 404 15.06 -7.06 5.01
N HIS A 405 15.38 -6.19 4.05
CA HIS A 405 16.49 -5.25 4.11
C HIS A 405 15.97 -3.81 4.25
N ARG A 406 16.76 -2.95 4.87
CA ARG A 406 16.58 -1.51 4.79
C ARG A 406 17.22 -1.01 3.49
N VAL A 407 16.54 -0.12 2.78
CA VAL A 407 17.08 0.47 1.56
C VAL A 407 18.29 1.37 1.89
N ASP A 408 19.33 1.34 1.07
CA ASP A 408 20.50 2.24 1.26
C ASP A 408 20.17 3.65 0.78
N ARG A 409 19.60 3.78 -0.42
CA ARG A 409 19.12 5.06 -0.96
C ARG A 409 17.75 4.90 -1.57
N LEU A 410 16.92 5.93 -1.40
CA LEU A 410 15.59 5.99 -2.00
C LEU A 410 15.41 7.34 -2.69
N TYR A 411 15.00 7.29 -3.94
CA TYR A 411 14.64 8.47 -4.71
C TYR A 411 13.15 8.47 -5.01
N VAL A 412 12.49 9.62 -4.87
CA VAL A 412 11.09 9.83 -5.21
C VAL A 412 11.01 11.00 -6.20
N GLY A 413 10.70 10.72 -7.47
CA GLY A 413 10.76 11.71 -8.53
C GLY A 413 12.16 12.33 -8.67
N GLY A 414 13.21 11.52 -8.51
CA GLY A 414 14.60 11.95 -8.55
C GLY A 414 15.11 12.65 -7.29
N GLU A 415 14.26 12.95 -6.31
CA GLU A 415 14.63 13.54 -5.02
C GLU A 415 15.09 12.46 -4.05
N LEU A 416 16.26 12.63 -3.44
CA LEU A 416 16.83 11.70 -2.46
C LEU A 416 16.14 11.86 -1.11
N VAL A 417 15.37 10.84 -0.68
CA VAL A 417 14.61 10.86 0.59
C VAL A 417 15.20 9.92 1.66
N VAL A 418 16.00 8.92 1.25
CA VAL A 418 16.79 8.07 2.16
C VAL A 418 18.23 8.03 1.66
N SER A 419 19.20 8.16 2.55
CA SER A 419 20.64 8.10 2.25
C SER A 419 21.38 7.35 3.34
N GLY A 420 22.18 6.34 2.98
CA GLY A 420 22.90 5.51 3.93
C GLY A 420 21.97 4.78 4.91
N GLY A 421 20.78 4.41 4.45
CA GLY A 421 19.77 3.76 5.29
C GLY A 421 19.09 4.67 6.32
N ALA A 422 19.22 6.01 6.21
CA ALA A 422 18.60 6.98 7.12
C ALA A 422 17.74 7.98 6.35
N LEU A 423 16.65 8.48 6.96
CA LEU A 423 15.81 9.52 6.38
C LEU A 423 16.61 10.83 6.18
N VAL A 424 16.43 11.47 5.02
CA VAL A 424 17.07 12.75 4.72
C VAL A 424 16.33 13.93 5.37
N HIS A 425 15.01 13.88 5.39
CA HIS A 425 14.17 15.00 5.80
C HIS A 425 13.68 14.95 7.25
N ALA A 426 14.05 13.91 8.02
CA ALA A 426 13.58 13.77 9.39
C ALA A 426 14.54 12.97 10.28
N ASP A 427 14.49 13.23 11.59
CA ASP A 427 15.19 12.44 12.61
C ASP A 427 14.33 11.30 13.12
N GLU A 428 14.75 10.05 12.86
CA GLU A 428 14.02 8.84 13.27
C GLU A 428 13.82 8.77 14.79
N GLY A 429 14.78 9.26 15.56
CA GLY A 429 14.70 9.33 17.02
C GLY A 429 13.64 10.32 17.48
N GLU A 430 13.47 11.44 16.79
CA GLU A 430 12.39 12.41 17.07
C GLU A 430 11.03 11.82 16.73
N ILE A 431 10.88 11.22 15.53
CA ILE A 431 9.64 10.52 15.15
C ILE A 431 9.25 9.50 16.21
N ALA A 432 10.18 8.63 16.62
CA ALA A 432 9.91 7.60 17.59
C ALA A 432 9.55 8.15 18.99
N ARG A 433 10.11 9.29 19.41
CA ARG A 433 9.74 9.94 20.68
C ARG A 433 8.33 10.52 20.62
N THR A 434 8.02 11.26 19.56
CA THR A 434 6.70 11.87 19.34
C THR A 434 5.62 10.79 19.26
N HIS A 435 5.89 9.74 18.46
CA HIS A 435 4.96 8.62 18.33
C HIS A 435 4.68 7.94 19.69
N ARG A 436 5.71 7.63 20.48
CA ARG A 436 5.51 7.03 21.82
C ARG A 436 4.69 7.93 22.75
N ALA A 437 4.90 9.23 22.71
CA ALA A 437 4.11 10.18 23.49
C ALA A 437 2.63 10.16 23.09
N GLN A 438 2.33 10.08 21.79
CA GLN A 438 0.96 9.95 21.31
C GLN A 438 0.37 8.56 21.61
N ALA A 439 1.10 7.47 21.34
CA ALA A 439 0.64 6.12 21.60
C ALA A 439 0.27 5.89 23.09
N SER A 440 1.02 6.50 24.01
CA SER A 440 0.71 6.39 25.46
C SER A 440 -0.66 6.96 25.86
N ARG A 441 -1.26 7.84 25.03
CA ARG A 441 -2.63 8.34 25.24
C ARG A 441 -3.70 7.25 25.04
N PHE A 442 -3.34 6.17 24.35
CA PHE A 442 -4.20 5.04 24.02
C PHE A 442 -3.96 3.83 24.92
N ASP A 443 -2.97 3.87 25.83
CA ASP A 443 -2.78 2.86 26.84
C ASP A 443 -3.91 2.98 27.88
N VAL A 444 -4.70 1.89 28.04
CA VAL A 444 -5.80 1.81 29.01
C VAL A 444 -5.59 0.57 29.90
#